data_85444c0ae5d1e7a1f8f0f29e53feb9df
#
_entry.id   85444c0ae5d1e7a1f8f0f29e53feb9df
#
_cell.length_a   1.000
_cell.length_b   1.000
_cell.length_c   1.000
_cell.angle_alpha   90.00
_cell.angle_beta   90.00
_cell.angle_gamma   90.00
#
_symmetry.space_group_name_H-M   'P 1'
#
loop_
_entity.id
_entity.type
_entity.pdbx_description
1 polymer ?
#
loop_
_entity_poly.entity_id
_entity_poly.type
_entity_poly.pdbx_seq_one_letter_code
_entity_poly.pdbx_strand_id
1 'polypeptide(L)'
;MEEALIKRIMPNSLEAEQSVVGSMIMSKDAIVTASEMLLKEDFYHQQYGIIFETMVELFTEGQPVDLVTLQNRLKEKDVPQEIQSLDFVRTLVTSVPTSANIKYYANIVKENAIKRKLIHVTEDIENECYAGKESLESVLDKTEHDVFELLSTRQTGDYVPIRTVVMNALEKIEKAAQQEGTVTGIPTGFIDLDYRTAGLQPSDLVLVAARPSMGKTAFVLNIAQHVAFHEHLCTAIFSLEMSKEQLVNRLFSLESKVDAQALRTGNLSDADWEKLVEGAGIIGDSELIIDDTPGISISELRSKCRKYKLEHDLKLVIIDYLQLMTGSGRGSESRQQEISDISRSLKALARELSVPVVALSQLSRVVEQRPDHRPMLSDLRESGAIEQDADVVMFIYRDDYYNKDTELKGISEIIIAKQRNGPIGTVNLAWLPEYTKFANLEH
;
A
#
# COMPACT_ATOMS: atom_id res chain seq x y z
N MET A 1 8.42 -47.63 -17.56
CA MET A 1 8.42 -46.22 -18.04
C MET A 1 9.63 -45.59 -17.39
N GLU A 2 10.68 -45.41 -18.18
CA GLU A 2 11.87 -44.66 -17.78
C GLU A 2 11.46 -43.17 -17.69
N GLU A 3 11.24 -42.66 -16.46
CA GLU A 3 11.30 -41.24 -16.22
C GLU A 3 12.74 -40.82 -16.48
N ALA A 4 12.98 -40.24 -17.65
CA ALA A 4 14.22 -39.57 -17.96
C ALA A 4 14.43 -38.51 -16.85
N LEU A 5 15.46 -38.69 -16.03
CA LEU A 5 16.00 -37.69 -15.13
C LEU A 5 16.37 -36.45 -16.00
N ILE A 6 15.42 -35.56 -16.21
CA ILE A 6 15.67 -34.26 -16.85
C ILE A 6 16.65 -33.56 -15.90
N LYS A 7 17.93 -33.54 -16.33
CA LYS A 7 18.97 -32.79 -15.63
C LYS A 7 18.50 -31.33 -15.58
N ARG A 8 17.99 -30.91 -14.43
CA ARG A 8 17.48 -29.54 -14.25
C ARG A 8 18.66 -28.57 -14.28
N ILE A 9 18.95 -28.02 -15.48
CA ILE A 9 19.94 -26.96 -15.64
C ILE A 9 19.24 -25.65 -15.30
N MET A 10 19.86 -24.86 -14.43
CA MET A 10 19.34 -23.53 -14.08
C MET A 10 19.19 -22.64 -15.31
N PRO A 11 18.12 -21.86 -15.46
CA PRO A 11 17.90 -20.97 -16.59
C PRO A 11 19.08 -20.02 -16.80
N ASN A 12 19.65 -20.03 -18.01
CA ASN A 12 20.76 -19.17 -18.40
C ASN A 12 20.74 -18.94 -19.91
N SER A 13 21.52 -17.96 -20.39
CA SER A 13 21.83 -17.73 -21.80
C SER A 13 23.25 -17.22 -21.91
N LEU A 14 24.16 -18.11 -22.24
CA LEU A 14 25.58 -17.78 -22.41
C LEU A 14 25.78 -16.66 -23.43
N GLU A 15 25.07 -16.74 -24.55
CA GLU A 15 25.20 -15.77 -25.63
C GLU A 15 24.70 -14.37 -25.17
N ALA A 16 23.62 -14.29 -24.37
CA ALA A 16 23.13 -13.03 -23.88
C ALA A 16 24.09 -12.42 -22.84
N GLU A 17 24.64 -13.22 -21.92
CA GLU A 17 25.63 -12.76 -20.94
C GLU A 17 26.90 -12.23 -21.61
N GLN A 18 27.42 -12.95 -22.61
CA GLN A 18 28.55 -12.51 -23.41
C GLN A 18 28.24 -11.23 -24.17
N SER A 19 27.03 -11.14 -24.74
CA SER A 19 26.60 -9.97 -25.48
C SER A 19 26.46 -8.71 -24.63
N VAL A 20 26.00 -8.85 -23.37
CA VAL A 20 25.98 -7.74 -22.42
C VAL A 20 27.40 -7.23 -22.16
N VAL A 21 28.30 -8.12 -21.72
CA VAL A 21 29.67 -7.76 -21.36
C VAL A 21 30.43 -7.20 -22.56
N GLY A 22 30.29 -7.83 -23.73
CA GLY A 22 30.92 -7.36 -24.97
C GLY A 22 30.42 -5.98 -25.41
N SER A 23 29.12 -5.72 -25.32
CA SER A 23 28.53 -4.40 -25.62
C SER A 23 29.04 -3.31 -24.70
N MET A 24 29.24 -3.59 -23.42
CA MET A 24 29.78 -2.66 -22.42
C MET A 24 31.22 -2.24 -22.73
N ILE A 25 32.04 -3.16 -23.26
CA ILE A 25 33.42 -2.83 -23.69
C ILE A 25 33.39 -1.90 -24.93
N MET A 26 32.38 -2.06 -25.81
CA MET A 26 32.27 -1.30 -27.05
C MET A 26 31.70 0.11 -26.87
N SER A 27 30.87 0.36 -25.85
CA SER A 27 30.14 1.62 -25.71
C SER A 27 29.91 1.99 -24.24
N LYS A 28 30.19 3.26 -23.90
CA LYS A 28 29.91 3.81 -22.57
C LYS A 28 28.40 3.85 -22.27
N ASP A 29 27.58 4.13 -23.27
CA ASP A 29 26.10 4.14 -23.10
C ASP A 29 25.57 2.74 -22.77
N ALA A 30 26.23 1.69 -23.30
CA ALA A 30 25.90 0.33 -22.95
C ALA A 30 26.24 -0.01 -21.48
N ILE A 31 27.31 0.59 -20.91
CA ILE A 31 27.65 0.43 -19.50
C ILE A 31 26.53 1.04 -18.63
N VAL A 32 26.10 2.27 -18.95
CA VAL A 32 25.00 2.94 -18.21
C VAL A 32 23.74 2.09 -18.26
N THR A 33 23.31 1.71 -19.47
CA THR A 33 22.09 0.92 -19.64
C THR A 33 22.15 -0.43 -18.91
N ALA A 34 23.28 -1.13 -18.98
CA ALA A 34 23.43 -2.43 -18.34
C ALA A 34 23.48 -2.30 -16.80
N SER A 35 24.17 -1.28 -16.26
CA SER A 35 24.27 -1.06 -14.81
C SER A 35 22.94 -0.61 -14.16
N GLU A 36 22.04 -0.01 -14.93
CA GLU A 36 20.67 0.31 -14.46
C GLU A 36 19.76 -0.93 -14.40
N MET A 37 20.04 -1.95 -15.21
CA MET A 37 19.18 -3.11 -15.37
C MET A 37 19.64 -4.36 -14.62
N LEU A 38 20.95 -4.55 -14.47
CA LEU A 38 21.58 -5.77 -14.00
C LEU A 38 22.49 -5.52 -12.79
N LEU A 39 22.63 -6.58 -11.99
CA LEU A 39 23.63 -6.70 -10.94
C LEU A 39 24.56 -7.88 -11.27
N LYS A 40 25.73 -7.95 -10.59
CA LYS A 40 26.70 -9.04 -10.71
C LYS A 40 26.05 -10.43 -10.53
N GLU A 41 25.14 -10.54 -9.56
CA GLU A 41 24.44 -11.77 -9.18
C GLU A 41 23.42 -12.24 -10.23
N ASP A 42 23.06 -11.37 -11.18
CA ASP A 42 22.12 -11.70 -12.25
C ASP A 42 22.77 -12.55 -13.36
N PHE A 43 24.10 -12.66 -13.36
CA PHE A 43 24.84 -13.54 -14.30
C PHE A 43 24.95 -14.97 -13.75
N TYR A 44 24.61 -15.94 -14.60
CA TYR A 44 24.77 -17.35 -14.26
C TYR A 44 26.25 -17.76 -14.20
N HIS A 45 27.03 -17.26 -15.19
CA HIS A 45 28.46 -17.51 -15.24
C HIS A 45 29.20 -16.43 -14.44
N GLN A 46 29.73 -16.81 -13.28
CA GLN A 46 30.42 -15.91 -12.36
C GLN A 46 31.49 -15.04 -13.03
N GLN A 47 32.18 -15.58 -14.06
CA GLN A 47 33.18 -14.84 -14.81
C GLN A 47 32.63 -13.59 -15.47
N TYR A 48 31.40 -13.61 -16.04
CA TYR A 48 30.78 -12.43 -16.67
C TYR A 48 30.26 -11.46 -15.62
N GLY A 49 29.76 -11.95 -14.48
CA GLY A 49 29.39 -11.10 -13.35
C GLY A 49 30.60 -10.32 -12.80
N ILE A 50 31.77 -10.95 -12.66
CA ILE A 50 33.00 -10.30 -12.23
C ILE A 50 33.46 -9.21 -13.23
N ILE A 51 33.44 -9.52 -14.51
CA ILE A 51 33.82 -8.57 -15.56
C ILE A 51 32.83 -7.39 -15.59
N PHE A 52 31.53 -7.66 -15.53
CA PHE A 52 30.47 -6.65 -15.43
C PHE A 52 30.73 -5.69 -14.28
N GLU A 53 30.89 -6.21 -13.04
CA GLU A 53 31.17 -5.40 -11.85
C GLU A 53 32.43 -4.56 -12.01
N THR A 54 33.51 -5.15 -12.55
CA THR A 54 34.79 -4.46 -12.78
C THR A 54 34.65 -3.31 -13.78
N MET A 55 33.85 -3.47 -14.82
CA MET A 55 33.60 -2.38 -15.78
C MET A 55 32.75 -1.27 -15.16
N VAL A 56 31.76 -1.60 -14.33
CA VAL A 56 30.94 -0.61 -13.60
C VAL A 56 31.81 0.17 -12.60
N GLU A 57 32.72 -0.49 -11.89
CA GLU A 57 33.68 0.18 -10.99
C GLU A 57 34.58 1.18 -11.76
N LEU A 58 35.23 0.73 -12.84
CA LEU A 58 36.06 1.60 -13.69
C LEU A 58 35.29 2.81 -14.21
N PHE A 59 34.07 2.60 -14.66
CA PHE A 59 33.19 3.65 -15.14
C PHE A 59 32.83 4.67 -14.05
N THR A 60 32.49 4.18 -12.84
CA THR A 60 32.13 5.01 -11.68
C THR A 60 33.34 5.82 -11.19
N GLU A 61 34.56 5.27 -11.27
CA GLU A 61 35.81 5.97 -10.97
C GLU A 61 36.22 6.98 -12.06
N GLY A 62 35.46 7.08 -13.16
CA GLY A 62 35.77 7.97 -14.27
C GLY A 62 36.94 7.50 -15.13
N GLN A 63 37.36 6.25 -14.99
CA GLN A 63 38.43 5.65 -15.76
C GLN A 63 37.92 5.17 -17.13
N PRO A 64 38.76 5.16 -18.19
CA PRO A 64 38.35 4.57 -19.47
C PRO A 64 38.13 3.08 -19.34
N VAL A 65 37.06 2.59 -19.94
CA VAL A 65 36.74 1.16 -20.00
C VAL A 65 37.13 0.64 -21.38
N ASP A 66 38.30 0.03 -21.44
CA ASP A 66 38.82 -0.63 -22.63
C ASP A 66 39.53 -1.95 -22.29
N LEU A 67 39.97 -2.69 -23.31
CA LEU A 67 40.60 -4.00 -23.13
C LEU A 67 41.82 -3.96 -22.20
N VAL A 68 42.59 -2.88 -22.22
CA VAL A 68 43.83 -2.75 -21.46
C VAL A 68 43.53 -2.39 -19.99
N THR A 69 42.69 -1.39 -19.77
CA THR A 69 42.31 -0.93 -18.42
C THR A 69 41.54 -2.02 -17.69
N LEU A 70 40.63 -2.71 -18.36
CA LEU A 70 39.87 -3.82 -17.81
C LEU A 70 40.81 -4.99 -17.42
N GLN A 71 41.72 -5.38 -18.32
CA GLN A 71 42.68 -6.45 -18.01
C GLN A 71 43.57 -6.11 -16.81
N ASN A 72 44.05 -4.87 -16.73
CA ASN A 72 44.89 -4.44 -15.61
C ASN A 72 44.11 -4.48 -14.30
N ARG A 73 42.87 -4.01 -14.26
CA ARG A 73 42.02 -4.06 -13.06
C ARG A 73 41.69 -5.50 -12.68
N LEU A 74 41.46 -6.40 -13.63
CA LEU A 74 41.22 -7.82 -13.34
C LEU A 74 42.46 -8.53 -12.78
N LYS A 75 43.67 -8.10 -13.15
CA LYS A 75 44.92 -8.62 -12.58
C LYS A 75 45.15 -8.16 -11.12
N GLU A 76 44.62 -7.01 -10.74
CA GLU A 76 44.70 -6.46 -9.36
C GLU A 76 43.70 -7.19 -8.44
N LYS A 77 42.66 -7.80 -9.00
CA LYS A 77 41.65 -8.57 -8.27
C LYS A 77 42.07 -10.03 -8.15
N ASP A 78 41.71 -10.67 -7.04
CA ASP A 78 41.91 -12.11 -6.82
C ASP A 78 40.84 -12.89 -7.61
N VAL A 79 41.04 -13.02 -8.92
CA VAL A 79 40.11 -13.67 -9.86
C VAL A 79 40.84 -14.76 -10.65
N PRO A 80 40.13 -15.78 -11.20
CA PRO A 80 40.73 -16.87 -11.99
C PRO A 80 41.57 -16.35 -13.14
N GLN A 81 42.74 -16.99 -13.37
CA GLN A 81 43.69 -16.58 -14.44
C GLN A 81 43.07 -16.57 -15.84
N GLU A 82 42.08 -17.43 -16.09
CA GLU A 82 41.39 -17.53 -17.37
C GLU A 82 40.74 -16.21 -17.79
N ILE A 83 40.10 -15.51 -16.84
CA ILE A 83 39.41 -14.22 -17.11
C ILE A 83 40.35 -13.02 -17.16
N GLN A 84 41.59 -13.18 -16.67
CA GLN A 84 42.64 -12.15 -16.75
C GLN A 84 43.33 -12.14 -18.12
N SER A 85 43.07 -13.13 -18.98
CA SER A 85 43.76 -13.23 -20.29
C SER A 85 43.16 -12.22 -21.28
N LEU A 86 44.04 -11.60 -22.07
CA LEU A 86 43.65 -10.66 -23.10
C LEU A 86 42.81 -11.33 -24.21
N ASP A 87 43.11 -12.59 -24.48
CA ASP A 87 42.42 -13.38 -25.52
C ASP A 87 40.96 -13.67 -25.08
N PHE A 88 40.71 -13.93 -23.80
CA PHE A 88 39.36 -14.09 -23.30
C PHE A 88 38.53 -12.80 -23.46
N VAL A 89 39.09 -11.65 -23.05
CA VAL A 89 38.40 -10.34 -23.18
C VAL A 89 38.20 -9.96 -24.65
N ARG A 90 39.14 -10.29 -25.57
CA ARG A 90 38.96 -10.11 -26.99
C ARG A 90 37.81 -10.93 -27.56
N THR A 91 37.70 -12.17 -27.14
CA THR A 91 36.62 -13.08 -27.61
C THR A 91 35.24 -12.48 -27.26
N LEU A 92 35.10 -11.80 -26.12
CA LEU A 92 33.84 -11.14 -25.74
C LEU A 92 33.46 -10.00 -26.69
N VAL A 93 34.43 -9.18 -27.10
CA VAL A 93 34.17 -8.09 -28.05
C VAL A 93 33.83 -8.63 -29.46
N THR A 94 34.53 -9.69 -29.89
CA THR A 94 34.30 -10.26 -31.21
C THR A 94 33.00 -11.06 -31.34
N SER A 95 32.43 -11.51 -30.22
CA SER A 95 31.15 -12.23 -30.19
C SER A 95 29.92 -11.34 -30.40
N VAL A 96 30.08 -10.00 -30.27
CA VAL A 96 28.97 -9.05 -30.36
C VAL A 96 29.09 -8.18 -31.61
N PRO A 97 28.13 -8.24 -32.54
CA PRO A 97 28.22 -7.44 -33.79
C PRO A 97 27.90 -5.96 -33.55
N THR A 98 27.14 -5.59 -32.52
CA THR A 98 26.74 -4.20 -32.22
C THR A 98 26.33 -4.05 -30.76
N SER A 99 26.67 -2.90 -30.14
CA SER A 99 26.21 -2.51 -28.80
C SER A 99 24.79 -1.95 -28.78
N ALA A 100 24.16 -1.71 -29.95
CA ALA A 100 22.82 -1.07 -30.01
C ALA A 100 21.71 -1.89 -29.34
N ASN A 101 21.87 -3.20 -29.25
CA ASN A 101 20.86 -4.11 -28.69
C ASN A 101 21.07 -4.44 -27.20
N ILE A 102 21.89 -3.68 -26.48
CA ILE A 102 22.24 -3.95 -25.09
C ILE A 102 21.01 -4.16 -24.20
N LYS A 103 19.97 -3.32 -24.35
CA LYS A 103 18.73 -3.42 -23.57
C LYS A 103 18.03 -4.77 -23.77
N TYR A 104 18.05 -5.30 -24.98
CA TYR A 104 17.46 -6.60 -25.28
C TYR A 104 18.24 -7.75 -24.64
N TYR A 105 19.58 -7.72 -24.73
CA TYR A 105 20.44 -8.73 -24.12
C TYR A 105 20.33 -8.69 -22.59
N ALA A 106 20.34 -7.50 -21.99
CA ALA A 106 20.16 -7.31 -20.56
C ALA A 106 18.82 -7.85 -20.06
N ASN A 107 17.73 -7.67 -20.81
CA ASN A 107 16.43 -8.25 -20.48
C ASN A 107 16.47 -9.78 -20.43
N ILE A 108 17.12 -10.44 -21.39
CA ILE A 108 17.26 -11.91 -21.39
C ILE A 108 18.00 -12.39 -20.14
N VAL A 109 19.10 -11.72 -19.77
CA VAL A 109 19.85 -12.06 -18.56
C VAL A 109 18.99 -11.87 -17.31
N LYS A 110 18.29 -10.74 -17.22
CA LYS A 110 17.39 -10.40 -16.08
C LYS A 110 16.25 -11.40 -15.94
N GLU A 111 15.60 -11.77 -17.04
CA GLU A 111 14.53 -12.79 -17.01
C GLU A 111 15.03 -14.14 -16.50
N ASN A 112 16.21 -14.58 -16.97
CA ASN A 112 16.80 -15.84 -16.49
C ASN A 112 17.23 -15.74 -15.02
N ALA A 113 17.74 -14.59 -14.57
CA ALA A 113 18.07 -14.35 -13.16
C ALA A 113 16.81 -14.42 -12.27
N ILE A 114 15.70 -13.82 -12.68
CA ILE A 114 14.42 -13.90 -11.95
C ILE A 114 13.94 -15.35 -11.88
N LYS A 115 14.02 -16.11 -12.97
CA LYS A 115 13.67 -17.54 -12.97
C LYS A 115 14.53 -18.34 -11.98
N ARG A 116 15.84 -18.08 -11.88
CA ARG A 116 16.73 -18.71 -10.90
C ARG A 116 16.36 -18.36 -9.46
N LYS A 117 16.10 -17.05 -9.20
CA LYS A 117 15.64 -16.60 -7.88
C LYS A 117 14.32 -17.28 -7.47
N LEU A 118 13.37 -17.44 -8.41
CA LEU A 118 12.12 -18.18 -8.17
C LEU A 118 12.38 -19.65 -7.83
N ILE A 119 13.30 -20.31 -8.53
CA ILE A 119 13.68 -21.71 -8.25
C ILE A 119 14.27 -21.80 -6.84
N HIS A 120 15.18 -20.92 -6.46
CA HIS A 120 15.78 -20.93 -5.12
C HIS A 120 14.73 -20.70 -4.02
N VAL A 121 13.84 -19.73 -4.18
CA VAL A 121 12.77 -19.49 -3.20
C VAL A 121 11.87 -20.72 -3.06
N THR A 122 11.52 -21.37 -4.17
CA THR A 122 10.70 -22.61 -4.11
C THR A 122 11.44 -23.79 -3.45
N GLU A 123 12.75 -23.92 -3.69
CA GLU A 123 13.59 -24.93 -3.02
C GLU A 123 13.71 -24.66 -1.50
N ASP A 124 13.84 -23.40 -1.10
CA ASP A 124 13.90 -23.00 0.30
C ASP A 124 12.57 -23.29 1.02
N ILE A 125 11.43 -22.96 0.39
CA ILE A 125 10.09 -23.28 0.90
C ILE A 125 9.90 -24.79 1.03
N GLU A 126 10.31 -25.58 0.02
CA GLU A 126 10.25 -27.04 0.05
C GLU A 126 11.06 -27.60 1.23
N ASN A 127 12.29 -27.12 1.42
CA ASN A 127 13.17 -27.55 2.49
C ASN A 127 12.59 -27.21 3.88
N GLU A 128 11.98 -26.04 4.06
CA GLU A 128 11.35 -25.65 5.32
C GLU A 128 10.12 -26.52 5.65
N CYS A 129 9.30 -26.81 4.64
CA CYS A 129 8.15 -27.70 4.81
C CYS A 129 8.59 -29.12 5.24
N TYR A 130 9.65 -29.65 4.65
CA TYR A 130 10.20 -30.96 5.05
C TYR A 130 10.89 -30.96 6.42
N ALA A 131 11.52 -29.85 6.78
CA ALA A 131 12.18 -29.71 8.07
C ALA A 131 11.21 -29.70 9.26
N GLY A 132 9.98 -29.22 9.08
CA GLY A 132 8.91 -29.25 10.09
C GLY A 132 9.25 -28.55 11.41
N LYS A 133 10.19 -27.60 11.41
CA LYS A 133 10.68 -26.92 12.63
C LYS A 133 9.86 -25.69 12.98
N GLU A 134 9.24 -25.08 12.01
CA GLU A 134 8.46 -23.83 12.16
C GLU A 134 6.96 -24.10 12.13
N SER A 135 6.18 -23.17 12.65
CA SER A 135 4.71 -23.25 12.55
C SER A 135 4.27 -23.02 11.10
N LEU A 136 3.13 -23.60 10.71
CA LEU A 136 2.56 -23.40 9.37
C LEU A 136 2.41 -21.91 9.03
N GLU A 137 1.99 -21.12 10.02
CA GLU A 137 1.77 -19.67 9.88
C GLU A 137 3.08 -18.93 9.55
N SER A 138 4.19 -19.28 10.26
CA SER A 138 5.53 -18.73 9.99
C SER A 138 6.03 -19.06 8.57
N VAL A 139 5.82 -20.30 8.11
CA VAL A 139 6.22 -20.73 6.77
C VAL A 139 5.41 -20.00 5.69
N LEU A 140 4.11 -19.80 5.91
CA LEU A 140 3.25 -19.05 4.98
C LEU A 140 3.63 -17.58 4.89
N ASP A 141 3.85 -16.90 6.02
CA ASP A 141 4.26 -15.48 6.07
C ASP A 141 5.60 -15.27 5.37
N LYS A 142 6.57 -16.16 5.60
CA LYS A 142 7.87 -16.10 4.95
C LYS A 142 7.75 -16.34 3.44
N THR A 143 6.98 -17.33 3.03
CA THR A 143 6.71 -17.62 1.61
C THR A 143 6.10 -16.41 0.91
N GLU A 144 5.10 -15.77 1.51
CA GLU A 144 4.49 -14.55 0.96
C GLU A 144 5.51 -13.42 0.84
N HIS A 145 6.33 -13.21 1.87
CA HIS A 145 7.37 -12.20 1.87
C HIS A 145 8.39 -12.42 0.74
N ASP A 146 8.94 -13.62 0.62
CA ASP A 146 10.02 -13.94 -0.34
C ASP A 146 9.51 -13.86 -1.79
N VAL A 147 8.30 -14.38 -2.05
CA VAL A 147 7.66 -14.25 -3.37
C VAL A 147 7.36 -12.78 -3.69
N PHE A 148 6.89 -12.00 -2.71
CA PHE A 148 6.60 -10.59 -2.91
C PHE A 148 7.86 -9.76 -3.17
N GLU A 149 8.96 -10.03 -2.47
CA GLU A 149 10.24 -9.36 -2.70
C GLU A 149 10.72 -9.57 -4.16
N LEU A 150 10.58 -10.79 -4.68
CA LEU A 150 10.88 -11.08 -6.08
C LEU A 150 10.00 -10.31 -7.08
N LEU A 151 8.70 -10.19 -6.79
CA LEU A 151 7.77 -9.44 -7.63
C LEU A 151 8.04 -7.92 -7.56
N SER A 152 8.43 -7.41 -6.41
CA SER A 152 8.77 -6.01 -6.18
C SER A 152 10.06 -5.61 -6.89
N THR A 153 11.06 -6.50 -6.92
CA THR A 153 12.32 -6.31 -7.66
C THR A 153 12.09 -6.16 -9.16
N ARG A 154 10.97 -6.66 -9.68
CA ARG A 154 10.56 -6.47 -11.08
C ARG A 154 10.14 -5.03 -11.40
N GLN A 155 9.71 -4.26 -10.39
CA GLN A 155 9.22 -2.88 -10.54
C GLN A 155 10.27 -1.79 -10.23
N THR A 156 11.40 -2.14 -9.64
CA THR A 156 12.48 -1.19 -9.37
C THR A 156 13.32 -1.01 -10.62
N GLY A 157 12.98 -0.02 -11.45
CA GLY A 157 13.92 0.38 -12.47
C GLY A 157 13.44 0.97 -13.77
N ASP A 158 12.21 1.36 -13.94
CA ASP A 158 11.90 2.26 -15.05
C ASP A 158 11.90 3.71 -14.55
N TYR A 159 13.03 4.39 -14.76
CA TYR A 159 13.09 5.85 -14.77
C TYR A 159 12.01 6.34 -15.75
N VAL A 160 10.97 6.96 -15.21
CA VAL A 160 9.94 7.59 -16.04
C VAL A 160 10.45 8.98 -16.41
N PRO A 161 10.72 9.26 -17.70
CA PRO A 161 11.15 10.57 -18.12
C PRO A 161 10.18 11.66 -17.64
N ILE A 162 10.70 12.78 -17.13
CA ILE A 162 9.86 13.87 -16.61
C ILE A 162 8.79 14.32 -17.62
N ARG A 163 9.09 14.25 -18.91
CA ARG A 163 8.13 14.54 -19.98
C ARG A 163 6.87 13.67 -19.89
N THR A 164 7.03 12.37 -19.64
CA THR A 164 5.90 11.44 -19.49
C THR A 164 5.11 11.77 -18.23
N VAL A 165 5.80 12.09 -17.12
CA VAL A 165 5.14 12.50 -15.87
C VAL A 165 4.33 13.77 -16.06
N VAL A 166 4.87 14.77 -16.79
CA VAL A 166 4.17 16.03 -17.12
C VAL A 166 2.95 15.76 -17.98
N MET A 167 3.06 14.91 -19.00
CA MET A 167 1.91 14.57 -19.86
C MET A 167 0.80 13.88 -19.08
N ASN A 168 1.15 12.91 -18.22
CA ASN A 168 0.18 12.23 -17.36
C ASN A 168 -0.47 13.20 -16.34
N ALA A 169 0.29 14.18 -15.83
CA ALA A 169 -0.25 15.19 -14.93
C ALA A 169 -1.23 16.14 -15.66
N LEU A 170 -0.89 16.56 -16.88
CA LEU A 170 -1.79 17.39 -17.71
C LEU A 170 -3.08 16.65 -18.06
N GLU A 171 -3.00 15.38 -18.43
CA GLU A 171 -4.18 14.55 -18.68
C GLU A 171 -5.10 14.44 -17.45
N LYS A 172 -4.52 14.29 -16.25
CA LYS A 172 -5.30 14.30 -15.00
C LYS A 172 -5.98 15.63 -14.75
N ILE A 173 -5.26 16.75 -14.99
CA ILE A 173 -5.82 18.11 -14.84
C ILE A 173 -6.94 18.34 -15.84
N GLU A 174 -6.76 17.91 -17.10
CA GLU A 174 -7.80 18.03 -18.13
C GLU A 174 -9.05 17.22 -17.78
N LYS A 175 -8.90 15.98 -17.30
CA LYS A 175 -10.03 15.16 -16.83
C LYS A 175 -10.75 15.82 -15.65
N ALA A 176 -10.01 16.38 -14.69
CA ALA A 176 -10.59 17.11 -13.56
C ALA A 176 -11.33 18.38 -14.01
N ALA A 177 -10.81 19.09 -15.01
CA ALA A 177 -11.46 20.29 -15.56
C ALA A 177 -12.75 19.97 -16.35
N GLN A 178 -12.89 18.76 -16.88
CA GLN A 178 -14.09 18.30 -17.60
C GLN A 178 -15.17 17.74 -16.67
N GLN A 179 -14.82 17.38 -15.43
CA GLN A 179 -15.80 16.96 -14.43
C GLN A 179 -16.60 18.16 -13.91
N GLU A 180 -17.92 18.07 -13.95
CA GLU A 180 -18.80 19.02 -13.27
C GLU A 180 -18.72 18.78 -11.76
N GLY A 181 -17.87 19.54 -11.03
CA GLY A 181 -17.74 19.43 -9.59
C GLY A 181 -16.30 19.66 -9.10
N THR A 182 -16.17 19.91 -7.79
CA THR A 182 -14.87 20.16 -7.11
C THR A 182 -14.22 18.89 -6.56
N VAL A 183 -14.89 17.71 -6.65
CA VAL A 183 -14.46 16.45 -6.05
C VAL A 183 -13.73 15.62 -7.10
N THR A 184 -12.42 15.50 -6.95
CA THR A 184 -11.56 14.69 -7.85
C THR A 184 -11.29 13.28 -7.33
N GLY A 185 -11.45 13.08 -6.02
CA GLY A 185 -11.36 11.80 -5.34
C GLY A 185 -12.71 11.13 -5.16
N ILE A 186 -12.77 10.14 -4.26
CA ILE A 186 -14.02 9.47 -3.87
C ILE A 186 -14.80 10.40 -2.94
N PRO A 187 -16.05 10.75 -3.26
CA PRO A 187 -16.86 11.60 -2.41
C PRO A 187 -17.19 10.92 -1.08
N THR A 188 -17.14 11.68 0.01
CA THR A 188 -17.48 11.18 1.35
C THR A 188 -18.98 11.27 1.65
N GLY A 189 -19.73 12.03 0.84
CA GLY A 189 -21.14 12.41 1.08
C GLY A 189 -21.32 13.63 1.99
N PHE A 190 -20.23 14.16 2.53
CA PHE A 190 -20.22 15.39 3.33
C PHE A 190 -19.73 16.56 2.47
N ILE A 191 -20.65 17.40 2.01
CA ILE A 191 -20.41 18.44 1.00
C ILE A 191 -19.24 19.34 1.37
N ASP A 192 -19.23 19.90 2.59
CA ASP A 192 -18.18 20.81 3.03
C ASP A 192 -16.83 20.11 3.24
N LEU A 193 -16.86 18.83 3.63
CA LEU A 193 -15.66 18.02 3.75
C LEU A 193 -15.07 17.74 2.36
N ASP A 194 -15.92 17.33 1.42
CA ASP A 194 -15.52 17.06 0.04
C ASP A 194 -15.01 18.33 -0.67
N TYR A 195 -15.63 19.49 -0.40
CA TYR A 195 -15.14 20.78 -0.91
C TYR A 195 -13.71 21.10 -0.42
N ARG A 196 -13.38 20.77 0.86
CA ARG A 196 -12.07 21.06 1.45
C ARG A 196 -11.00 20.03 1.08
N THR A 197 -11.39 18.76 0.92
CA THR A 197 -10.45 17.64 0.67
C THR A 197 -10.38 17.25 -0.80
N ALA A 198 -11.31 17.74 -1.63
CA ALA A 198 -11.58 17.26 -2.98
C ALA A 198 -11.95 15.75 -2.99
N GLY A 199 -12.55 15.22 -1.91
CA GLY A 199 -12.84 13.82 -1.68
C GLY A 199 -11.63 13.01 -1.20
N LEU A 200 -11.80 11.69 -1.02
CA LEU A 200 -10.72 10.78 -0.63
C LEU A 200 -9.85 10.47 -1.84
N GLN A 201 -8.59 10.90 -1.79
CA GLN A 201 -7.67 10.76 -2.93
C GLN A 201 -7.04 9.37 -3.00
N PRO A 202 -6.85 8.79 -4.20
CA PRO A 202 -6.11 7.56 -4.37
C PRO A 202 -4.71 7.65 -3.77
N SER A 203 -4.26 6.56 -3.13
CA SER A 203 -2.96 6.45 -2.47
C SER A 203 -2.80 7.27 -1.19
N ASP A 204 -3.85 7.95 -0.70
CA ASP A 204 -3.79 8.66 0.57
C ASP A 204 -4.07 7.76 1.76
N LEU A 205 -3.33 8.01 2.84
CA LEU A 205 -3.63 7.52 4.18
C LEU A 205 -4.35 8.63 4.95
N VAL A 206 -5.62 8.40 5.25
CA VAL A 206 -6.48 9.32 6.00
C VAL A 206 -6.64 8.78 7.42
N LEU A 207 -6.24 9.55 8.40
CA LEU A 207 -6.42 9.21 9.82
C LEU A 207 -7.63 9.95 10.38
N VAL A 208 -8.56 9.19 10.96
CA VAL A 208 -9.70 9.76 11.72
C VAL A 208 -9.56 9.38 13.18
N ALA A 209 -9.34 10.35 14.05
CA ALA A 209 -9.10 10.10 15.46
C ALA A 209 -10.11 10.82 16.37
N ALA A 210 -10.51 10.14 17.44
CA ALA A 210 -11.44 10.68 18.41
C ALA A 210 -11.29 10.01 19.77
N ARG A 211 -11.84 10.65 20.82
CA ARG A 211 -12.09 9.98 22.11
C ARG A 211 -13.27 9.01 21.96
N PRO A 212 -13.38 8.00 22.83
CA PRO A 212 -14.54 7.12 22.87
C PRO A 212 -15.86 7.91 22.89
N SER A 213 -16.91 7.35 22.29
CA SER A 213 -18.26 7.92 22.23
C SER A 213 -18.45 9.21 21.41
N MET A 214 -17.40 9.70 20.72
CA MET A 214 -17.51 10.85 19.81
C MET A 214 -18.15 10.50 18.45
N GLY A 215 -18.39 9.21 18.16
CA GLY A 215 -19.01 8.76 16.91
C GLY A 215 -18.03 8.36 15.81
N LYS A 216 -16.77 8.01 16.15
CA LYS A 216 -15.71 7.65 15.19
C LYS A 216 -16.17 6.58 14.18
N THR A 217 -16.62 5.41 14.65
CA THR A 217 -17.14 4.31 13.81
C THR A 217 -18.37 4.74 13.01
N ALA A 218 -19.29 5.53 13.62
CA ALA A 218 -20.46 6.04 12.92
C ALA A 218 -20.07 6.94 11.73
N PHE A 219 -19.09 7.82 11.91
CA PHE A 219 -18.63 8.73 10.85
C PHE A 219 -18.11 7.96 9.63
N VAL A 220 -17.25 6.95 9.84
CA VAL A 220 -16.73 6.16 8.70
C VAL A 220 -17.77 5.22 8.12
N LEU A 221 -18.75 4.74 8.90
CA LEU A 221 -19.87 3.99 8.35
C LEU A 221 -20.78 4.85 7.45
N ASN A 222 -20.96 6.14 7.77
CA ASN A 222 -21.66 7.07 6.90
C ASN A 222 -20.89 7.27 5.56
N ILE A 223 -19.56 7.40 5.62
CA ILE A 223 -18.73 7.45 4.42
C ILE A 223 -18.85 6.14 3.62
N ALA A 224 -18.72 4.99 4.30
CA ALA A 224 -18.84 3.69 3.65
C ALA A 224 -20.20 3.48 2.98
N GLN A 225 -21.29 3.88 3.66
CA GLN A 225 -22.64 3.86 3.10
C GLN A 225 -22.72 4.70 1.83
N HIS A 226 -22.26 5.95 1.88
CA HIS A 226 -22.29 6.83 0.71
C HIS A 226 -21.52 6.21 -0.46
N VAL A 227 -20.28 5.76 -0.22
CA VAL A 227 -19.40 5.22 -1.25
C VAL A 227 -19.91 3.91 -1.82
N ALA A 228 -20.37 2.98 -0.98
CA ALA A 228 -20.81 1.66 -1.44
C ALA A 228 -22.25 1.66 -2.00
N PHE A 229 -23.16 2.47 -1.42
CA PHE A 229 -24.59 2.39 -1.78
C PHE A 229 -24.97 3.43 -2.84
N HIS A 230 -24.36 4.63 -2.82
CA HIS A 230 -24.74 5.70 -3.76
C HIS A 230 -23.74 5.84 -4.91
N GLU A 231 -22.45 5.68 -4.64
CA GLU A 231 -21.42 5.73 -5.69
C GLU A 231 -21.15 4.35 -6.33
N HIS A 232 -21.71 3.28 -5.77
CA HIS A 232 -21.52 1.89 -6.22
C HIS A 232 -20.05 1.51 -6.37
N LEU A 233 -19.21 1.94 -5.41
CA LEU A 233 -17.79 1.66 -5.38
C LEU A 233 -17.46 0.63 -4.31
N CYS A 234 -16.70 -0.41 -4.67
CA CYS A 234 -16.32 -1.45 -3.74
C CYS A 234 -15.54 -0.88 -2.56
N THR A 235 -16.08 -1.11 -1.36
CA THR A 235 -15.55 -0.60 -0.09
C THR A 235 -15.32 -1.76 0.87
N ALA A 236 -14.11 -1.89 1.42
CA ALA A 236 -13.79 -2.90 2.44
C ALA A 236 -13.66 -2.25 3.83
N ILE A 237 -14.38 -2.79 4.81
CA ILE A 237 -14.28 -2.40 6.22
C ILE A 237 -13.66 -3.55 7.00
N PHE A 238 -12.49 -3.29 7.62
CA PHE A 238 -11.86 -4.18 8.58
C PHE A 238 -12.23 -3.71 9.99
N SER A 239 -13.11 -4.44 10.65
CA SER A 239 -13.61 -4.11 11.99
C SER A 239 -12.96 -4.99 13.03
N LEU A 240 -12.08 -4.42 13.82
CA LEU A 240 -11.33 -5.14 14.87
C LEU A 240 -11.98 -5.02 16.26
N GLU A 241 -12.97 -4.13 16.41
CA GLU A 241 -13.67 -3.87 17.67
C GLU A 241 -15.09 -4.45 17.68
N MET A 242 -15.78 -4.39 16.54
CA MET A 242 -17.19 -4.77 16.42
C MET A 242 -17.38 -5.93 15.47
N SER A 243 -18.36 -6.82 15.75
CA SER A 243 -18.72 -7.88 14.82
C SER A 243 -19.45 -7.33 13.59
N LYS A 244 -19.38 -8.08 12.50
CA LYS A 244 -20.07 -7.72 11.24
C LYS A 244 -21.59 -7.53 11.43
N GLU A 245 -22.22 -8.32 12.28
CA GLU A 245 -23.64 -8.19 12.58
C GLU A 245 -23.97 -6.86 13.27
N GLN A 246 -23.07 -6.40 14.19
CA GLN A 246 -23.24 -5.12 14.85
C GLN A 246 -23.08 -3.95 13.89
N LEU A 247 -22.16 -4.05 12.93
CA LEU A 247 -21.99 -3.04 11.89
C LEU A 247 -23.18 -3.00 10.94
N VAL A 248 -23.69 -4.17 10.51
CA VAL A 248 -24.87 -4.26 9.68
C VAL A 248 -26.11 -3.68 10.37
N ASN A 249 -26.29 -3.92 11.67
CA ASN A 249 -27.37 -3.30 12.44
C ASN A 249 -27.25 -1.76 12.46
N ARG A 250 -26.07 -1.21 12.53
CA ARG A 250 -25.86 0.25 12.42
C ARG A 250 -26.15 0.75 11.02
N LEU A 251 -25.77 0.00 9.98
CA LEU A 251 -26.09 0.33 8.58
C LEU A 251 -27.62 0.27 8.33
N PHE A 252 -28.34 -0.67 8.95
CA PHE A 252 -29.80 -0.67 8.90
C PHE A 252 -30.40 0.59 9.51
N SER A 253 -29.96 0.98 10.72
CA SER A 253 -30.45 2.21 11.34
C SER A 253 -30.16 3.44 10.49
N LEU A 254 -28.98 3.48 9.91
CA LEU A 254 -28.48 4.58 9.08
C LEU A 254 -29.29 4.72 7.78
N GLU A 255 -29.49 3.60 7.05
CA GLU A 255 -30.14 3.55 5.74
C GLU A 255 -31.65 3.68 5.87
N SER A 256 -32.26 2.84 6.70
CA SER A 256 -33.72 2.77 6.86
C SER A 256 -34.29 3.89 7.73
N LYS A 257 -33.44 4.71 8.40
CA LYS A 257 -33.85 5.73 9.37
C LYS A 257 -34.79 5.15 10.45
N VAL A 258 -34.47 3.95 10.91
CA VAL A 258 -35.13 3.28 12.04
C VAL A 258 -34.24 3.46 13.27
N ASP A 259 -34.86 3.79 14.40
CA ASP A 259 -34.17 4.01 15.66
C ASP A 259 -33.26 2.82 16.05
N ALA A 260 -32.00 3.09 16.33
CA ALA A 260 -31.02 2.06 16.66
C ALA A 260 -31.35 1.29 17.95
N GLN A 261 -32.05 1.93 18.90
CA GLN A 261 -32.51 1.29 20.12
C GLN A 261 -33.69 0.37 19.86
N ALA A 262 -34.62 0.80 18.99
CA ALA A 262 -35.74 -0.03 18.54
C ALA A 262 -35.26 -1.30 17.81
N LEU A 263 -34.27 -1.17 16.94
CA LEU A 263 -33.60 -2.32 16.30
C LEU A 263 -33.00 -3.29 17.32
N ARG A 264 -32.29 -2.76 18.31
CA ARG A 264 -31.63 -3.58 19.34
C ARG A 264 -32.61 -4.30 20.25
N THR A 265 -33.73 -3.67 20.56
CA THR A 265 -34.75 -4.23 21.50
C THR A 265 -35.82 -5.05 20.79
N GLY A 266 -35.88 -4.99 19.44
CA GLY A 266 -36.93 -5.65 18.65
C GLY A 266 -38.30 -4.96 18.72
N ASN A 267 -38.38 -3.75 19.28
CA ASN A 267 -39.60 -2.97 19.42
C ASN A 267 -39.84 -2.15 18.13
N LEU A 268 -40.29 -2.81 17.09
CA LEU A 268 -40.46 -2.28 15.75
C LEU A 268 -41.95 -2.24 15.36
N SER A 269 -42.36 -1.13 14.75
CA SER A 269 -43.67 -1.03 14.10
C SER A 269 -43.69 -1.70 12.73
N ASP A 270 -44.91 -1.95 12.18
CA ASP A 270 -45.05 -2.49 10.82
C ASP A 270 -44.36 -1.56 9.80
N ALA A 271 -44.49 -0.26 9.96
CA ALA A 271 -43.83 0.72 9.09
C ALA A 271 -42.27 0.68 9.20
N ASP A 272 -41.72 0.34 10.38
CA ASP A 272 -40.29 0.15 10.52
C ASP A 272 -39.80 -1.12 9.82
N TRP A 273 -40.63 -2.19 9.86
CA TRP A 273 -40.35 -3.41 9.11
C TRP A 273 -40.33 -3.19 7.60
N GLU A 274 -41.28 -2.41 7.05
CA GLU A 274 -41.26 -2.05 5.63
C GLU A 274 -39.97 -1.34 5.22
N LYS A 275 -39.54 -0.31 6.00
CA LYS A 275 -38.29 0.40 5.77
C LYS A 275 -37.05 -0.50 5.89
N LEU A 276 -37.06 -1.44 6.84
CA LEU A 276 -35.96 -2.38 7.02
C LEU A 276 -35.83 -3.35 5.84
N VAL A 277 -36.95 -3.82 5.28
CA VAL A 277 -36.94 -4.68 4.10
C VAL A 277 -36.40 -3.94 2.88
N GLU A 278 -36.81 -2.67 2.68
CA GLU A 278 -36.22 -1.81 1.64
C GLU A 278 -34.73 -1.58 1.83
N GLY A 279 -34.31 -1.20 3.05
CA GLY A 279 -32.91 -1.02 3.38
C GLY A 279 -32.09 -2.31 3.25
N ALA A 280 -32.68 -3.48 3.54
CA ALA A 280 -32.01 -4.77 3.34
C ALA A 280 -31.68 -5.04 1.87
N GLY A 281 -32.60 -4.65 0.95
CA GLY A 281 -32.33 -4.72 -0.49
C GLY A 281 -31.11 -3.84 -0.87
N ILE A 282 -31.10 -2.57 -0.46
CA ILE A 282 -30.01 -1.63 -0.77
C ILE A 282 -28.67 -2.11 -0.20
N ILE A 283 -28.66 -2.56 1.05
CA ILE A 283 -27.43 -3.07 1.69
C ILE A 283 -26.95 -4.35 0.99
N GLY A 284 -27.88 -5.25 0.66
CA GLY A 284 -27.57 -6.54 0.03
C GLY A 284 -27.03 -6.42 -1.39
N ASP A 285 -27.48 -5.42 -2.14
CA ASP A 285 -27.03 -5.15 -3.52
C ASP A 285 -25.77 -4.27 -3.58
N SER A 286 -25.24 -3.83 -2.43
CA SER A 286 -24.08 -2.94 -2.38
C SER A 286 -22.76 -3.69 -2.51
N GLU A 287 -21.75 -3.00 -3.01
CA GLU A 287 -20.36 -3.46 -3.11
C GLU A 287 -19.60 -3.25 -1.78
N LEU A 288 -20.21 -3.61 -0.64
CA LEU A 288 -19.61 -3.46 0.70
C LEU A 288 -19.10 -4.80 1.22
N ILE A 289 -17.82 -4.86 1.55
CA ILE A 289 -17.16 -6.02 2.16
C ILE A 289 -16.87 -5.71 3.63
N ILE A 290 -17.32 -6.55 4.55
CA ILE A 290 -17.04 -6.42 5.98
C ILE A 290 -16.24 -7.63 6.45
N ASP A 291 -15.07 -7.36 7.01
CA ASP A 291 -14.17 -8.33 7.60
C ASP A 291 -14.01 -8.01 9.11
N ASP A 292 -14.40 -8.94 9.97
CA ASP A 292 -14.34 -8.78 11.42
C ASP A 292 -13.31 -9.74 12.06
N THR A 293 -12.27 -10.11 11.31
CA THR A 293 -11.16 -10.94 11.82
C THR A 293 -10.44 -10.20 12.96
N PRO A 294 -10.48 -10.73 14.19
CA PRO A 294 -9.88 -10.06 15.33
C PRO A 294 -8.35 -10.12 15.26
N GLY A 295 -7.68 -8.99 15.58
CA GLY A 295 -6.22 -8.95 15.65
C GLY A 295 -5.52 -9.24 14.32
N ILE A 296 -6.14 -8.89 13.18
CA ILE A 296 -5.57 -9.11 11.86
C ILE A 296 -4.16 -8.54 11.76
N SER A 297 -3.23 -9.32 11.18
CA SER A 297 -1.88 -8.86 10.89
C SER A 297 -1.87 -7.95 9.66
N ILE A 298 -0.84 -7.10 9.55
CA ILE A 298 -0.68 -6.25 8.38
C ILE A 298 -0.50 -7.06 7.08
N SER A 299 0.14 -8.22 7.15
CA SER A 299 0.34 -9.13 6.02
C SER A 299 -0.98 -9.69 5.54
N GLU A 300 -1.81 -10.20 6.44
CA GLU A 300 -3.13 -10.74 6.13
C GLU A 300 -4.06 -9.67 5.57
N LEU A 301 -4.11 -8.49 6.18
CA LEU A 301 -4.88 -7.35 5.68
C LEU A 301 -4.47 -6.99 4.24
N ARG A 302 -3.17 -6.94 3.98
CA ARG A 302 -2.62 -6.64 2.66
C ARG A 302 -3.00 -7.70 1.63
N SER A 303 -2.91 -8.98 1.99
CA SER A 303 -3.31 -10.10 1.13
C SER A 303 -4.80 -10.04 0.76
N LYS A 304 -5.67 -9.81 1.76
CA LYS A 304 -7.11 -9.63 1.55
C LYS A 304 -7.42 -8.42 0.65
N CYS A 305 -6.80 -7.26 0.91
CA CYS A 305 -7.00 -6.06 0.08
C CYS A 305 -6.57 -6.27 -1.37
N ARG A 306 -5.47 -6.98 -1.63
CA ARG A 306 -5.04 -7.36 -2.99
C ARG A 306 -6.07 -8.23 -3.68
N LYS A 307 -6.58 -9.24 -2.97
CA LYS A 307 -7.63 -10.11 -3.47
C LYS A 307 -8.88 -9.31 -3.84
N TYR A 308 -9.37 -8.46 -2.94
CA TYR A 308 -10.55 -7.61 -3.20
C TYR A 308 -10.30 -6.61 -4.34
N LYS A 309 -9.05 -6.12 -4.50
CA LYS A 309 -8.69 -5.25 -5.63
C LYS A 309 -8.80 -5.97 -6.97
N LEU A 310 -8.41 -7.25 -7.03
CA LEU A 310 -8.46 -8.05 -8.24
C LEU A 310 -9.87 -8.55 -8.56
N GLU A 311 -10.63 -8.97 -7.55
CA GLU A 311 -11.94 -9.63 -7.75
C GLU A 311 -13.10 -8.63 -7.84
N HIS A 312 -13.01 -7.50 -7.10
CA HIS A 312 -14.10 -6.54 -6.92
C HIS A 312 -13.72 -5.09 -7.27
N ASP A 313 -12.52 -4.85 -7.81
CA ASP A 313 -12.00 -3.49 -8.10
C ASP A 313 -12.09 -2.54 -6.90
N LEU A 314 -11.61 -3.02 -5.74
CA LEU A 314 -11.61 -2.29 -4.47
C LEU A 314 -11.20 -0.81 -4.63
N LYS A 315 -12.01 0.12 -4.11
CA LYS A 315 -11.83 1.56 -4.22
C LYS A 315 -11.57 2.25 -2.87
N LEU A 316 -12.06 1.71 -1.76
CA LEU A 316 -11.89 2.29 -0.44
C LEU A 316 -11.61 1.21 0.61
N VAL A 317 -10.63 1.46 1.48
CA VAL A 317 -10.34 0.61 2.65
C VAL A 317 -10.56 1.41 3.92
N ILE A 318 -11.32 0.84 4.87
CA ILE A 318 -11.56 1.42 6.20
C ILE A 318 -11.11 0.42 7.26
N ILE A 319 -10.39 0.90 8.29
CA ILE A 319 -9.84 0.07 9.38
C ILE A 319 -10.28 0.65 10.73
N ASP A 320 -11.08 -0.11 11.50
CA ASP A 320 -11.55 0.30 12.83
C ASP A 320 -11.07 -0.69 13.90
N TYR A 321 -10.03 -0.40 14.68
CA TYR A 321 -9.10 0.72 14.69
C TYR A 321 -7.65 0.19 14.81
N LEU A 322 -6.69 0.99 14.43
CA LEU A 322 -5.27 0.62 14.27
C LEU A 322 -4.65 -0.07 15.49
N GLN A 323 -4.98 0.39 16.69
CA GLN A 323 -4.40 -0.12 17.93
C GLN A 323 -4.83 -1.56 18.28
N LEU A 324 -5.73 -2.18 17.53
CA LEU A 324 -6.11 -3.59 17.67
C LEU A 324 -5.41 -4.51 16.66
N MET A 325 -4.68 -3.95 15.71
CA MET A 325 -3.87 -4.75 14.80
C MET A 325 -2.68 -5.38 15.51
N THR A 326 -2.26 -6.55 15.04
CA THR A 326 -1.03 -7.21 15.48
C THR A 326 0.11 -6.86 14.56
N GLY A 327 1.26 -6.52 15.15
CA GLY A 327 2.49 -6.31 14.43
C GLY A 327 3.16 -7.62 14.02
N SER A 328 4.27 -7.55 13.30
CA SER A 328 5.01 -8.68 12.71
C SER A 328 5.80 -9.54 13.73
N GLY A 329 5.39 -9.63 15.01
CA GLY A 329 5.79 -10.68 15.96
C GLY A 329 7.28 -10.79 16.34
N ARG A 330 8.13 -9.81 16.02
CA ARG A 330 9.54 -9.78 16.48
C ARG A 330 9.61 -9.17 17.87
N GLY A 331 9.81 -10.03 18.85
CA GLY A 331 9.77 -9.78 20.26
C GLY A 331 10.51 -8.52 20.73
N SER A 332 9.90 -7.83 21.73
CA SER A 332 10.49 -6.73 22.52
C SER A 332 10.48 -5.33 21.91
N GLU A 333 9.73 -5.06 20.86
CA GLU A 333 9.53 -3.69 20.39
C GLU A 333 8.46 -3.00 21.27
N SER A 334 8.65 -1.69 21.51
CA SER A 334 7.63 -0.93 22.24
C SER A 334 6.35 -0.83 21.39
N ARG A 335 5.16 -0.83 22.01
CA ARG A 335 3.87 -0.66 21.30
C ARG A 335 3.88 0.54 20.34
N GLN A 336 4.64 1.56 20.67
CA GLN A 336 4.81 2.75 19.83
C GLN A 336 5.55 2.44 18.52
N GLN A 337 6.55 1.57 18.56
CA GLN A 337 7.27 1.13 17.36
C GLN A 337 6.38 0.29 16.45
N GLU A 338 5.63 -0.63 17.03
CA GLU A 338 4.68 -1.49 16.33
C GLU A 338 3.63 -0.68 15.57
N ILE A 339 3.03 0.32 16.20
CA ILE A 339 2.07 1.23 15.57
C ILE A 339 2.73 2.04 14.45
N SER A 340 3.99 2.43 14.61
CA SER A 340 4.74 3.13 13.57
C SER A 340 4.97 2.27 12.34
N ASP A 341 5.26 0.99 12.52
CA ASP A 341 5.46 0.04 11.42
C ASP A 341 4.15 -0.28 10.69
N ILE A 342 3.05 -0.42 11.45
CA ILE A 342 1.70 -0.56 10.89
C ILE A 342 1.36 0.66 10.04
N SER A 343 1.59 1.89 10.53
CA SER A 343 1.29 3.13 9.81
C SER A 343 2.03 3.20 8.47
N ARG A 344 3.34 2.97 8.47
CA ARG A 344 4.15 2.94 7.25
C ARG A 344 3.66 1.89 6.26
N SER A 345 3.30 0.71 6.77
CA SER A 345 2.80 -0.38 5.94
C SER A 345 1.44 -0.06 5.32
N LEU A 346 0.54 0.63 6.04
CA LEU A 346 -0.74 1.09 5.51
C LEU A 346 -0.57 2.18 4.45
N LYS A 347 0.38 3.10 4.64
CA LYS A 347 0.71 4.08 3.59
C LYS A 347 1.29 3.41 2.35
N ALA A 348 2.14 2.39 2.53
CA ALA A 348 2.65 1.58 1.42
C ALA A 348 1.51 0.84 0.68
N LEU A 349 0.56 0.25 1.42
CA LEU A 349 -0.62 -0.42 0.87
C LEU A 349 -1.50 0.53 0.05
N ALA A 350 -1.79 1.73 0.58
CA ALA A 350 -2.57 2.75 -0.13
C ALA A 350 -1.93 3.11 -1.49
N ARG A 351 -0.60 3.25 -1.51
CA ARG A 351 0.17 3.54 -2.73
C ARG A 351 0.18 2.36 -3.71
N GLU A 352 0.40 1.16 -3.20
CA GLU A 352 0.45 -0.06 -3.99
C GLU A 352 -0.85 -0.32 -4.75
N LEU A 353 -1.98 -0.21 -4.05
CA LEU A 353 -3.29 -0.45 -4.63
C LEU A 353 -3.86 0.77 -5.36
N SER A 354 -3.26 1.95 -5.20
CA SER A 354 -3.81 3.24 -5.65
C SER A 354 -5.23 3.47 -5.11
N VAL A 355 -5.43 3.16 -3.81
CA VAL A 355 -6.73 3.24 -3.11
C VAL A 355 -6.55 4.06 -1.84
N PRO A 356 -7.47 4.97 -1.46
CA PRO A 356 -7.45 5.61 -0.15
C PRO A 356 -7.65 4.59 0.96
N VAL A 357 -6.87 4.74 2.03
CA VAL A 357 -6.99 3.96 3.26
C VAL A 357 -7.40 4.90 4.38
N VAL A 358 -8.59 4.69 4.96
CA VAL A 358 -9.09 5.44 6.12
C VAL A 358 -8.86 4.60 7.35
N ALA A 359 -7.97 5.04 8.24
CA ALA A 359 -7.63 4.35 9.45
C ALA A 359 -8.15 5.11 10.67
N LEU A 360 -8.82 4.40 11.57
CA LEU A 360 -9.31 4.97 12.81
C LEU A 360 -8.28 4.86 13.93
N SER A 361 -8.20 5.87 14.77
CA SER A 361 -7.31 5.90 15.94
C SER A 361 -8.02 6.44 17.16
N GLN A 362 -7.64 5.93 18.33
CA GLN A 362 -8.11 6.46 19.59
C GLN A 362 -7.11 7.50 20.11
N LEU A 363 -7.63 8.66 20.56
CA LEU A 363 -6.81 9.72 21.15
C LEU A 363 -6.41 9.41 22.59
N SER A 364 -5.25 9.91 22.99
CA SER A 364 -4.74 9.86 24.36
C SER A 364 -5.72 10.50 25.34
N ARG A 365 -5.73 10.00 26.59
CA ARG A 365 -6.55 10.57 27.68
C ARG A 365 -6.13 11.98 28.10
N VAL A 366 -4.98 12.44 27.66
CA VAL A 366 -4.49 13.81 27.94
C VAL A 366 -5.45 14.89 27.39
N VAL A 367 -6.18 14.60 26.32
CA VAL A 367 -7.24 15.49 25.80
C VAL A 367 -8.26 15.88 26.88
N GLU A 368 -8.65 14.92 27.75
CA GLU A 368 -9.65 15.14 28.79
C GLU A 368 -9.15 15.98 29.96
N GLN A 369 -7.85 16.20 30.07
CA GLN A 369 -7.25 17.04 31.11
C GLN A 369 -7.20 18.52 30.74
N ARG A 370 -7.45 18.84 29.44
CA ARG A 370 -7.51 20.23 28.98
C ARG A 370 -8.87 20.86 29.27
N PRO A 371 -8.91 22.18 29.58
CA PRO A 371 -10.18 22.86 29.85
C PRO A 371 -11.17 22.87 28.68
N ASP A 372 -10.66 22.86 27.44
CA ASP A 372 -11.45 22.92 26.20
C ASP A 372 -11.72 21.53 25.59
N HIS A 373 -11.08 20.48 26.10
CA HIS A 373 -11.16 19.10 25.61
C HIS A 373 -10.96 18.96 24.07
N ARG A 374 -10.41 19.98 23.41
CA ARG A 374 -10.24 19.97 21.95
C ARG A 374 -9.03 19.14 21.55
N PRO A 375 -9.18 18.23 20.58
CA PRO A 375 -8.09 17.40 20.10
C PRO A 375 -7.07 18.18 19.28
N MET A 376 -5.80 17.79 19.40
CA MET A 376 -4.71 18.33 18.60
C MET A 376 -3.72 17.21 18.22
N LEU A 377 -2.84 17.47 17.23
CA LEU A 377 -1.92 16.46 16.70
C LEU A 377 -1.07 15.79 17.79
N SER A 378 -0.66 16.52 18.82
CA SER A 378 0.11 15.96 19.93
C SER A 378 -0.64 14.88 20.74
N ASP A 379 -1.96 14.74 20.59
CA ASP A 379 -2.75 13.73 21.30
C ASP A 379 -2.69 12.35 20.64
N LEU A 380 -2.06 12.27 19.47
CA LEU A 380 -1.68 11.04 18.80
C LEU A 380 -0.36 10.46 19.36
N ARG A 381 0.10 10.87 20.54
CA ARG A 381 1.46 10.63 21.08
C ARG A 381 1.93 9.18 21.19
N GLU A 382 1.04 8.22 21.31
CA GLU A 382 1.40 6.80 21.21
C GLU A 382 1.65 6.36 19.75
N SER A 383 1.48 7.28 18.80
CA SER A 383 1.46 7.06 17.37
C SER A 383 2.10 8.22 16.61
N GLY A 384 3.16 8.83 17.13
CA GLY A 384 3.81 10.00 16.50
C GLY A 384 4.23 9.81 15.05
N ALA A 385 4.55 8.58 14.66
CA ALA A 385 4.83 8.23 13.27
C ALA A 385 3.57 8.28 12.38
N ILE A 386 2.39 7.94 12.91
CA ILE A 386 1.13 7.99 12.15
C ILE A 386 0.84 9.42 11.68
N GLU A 387 1.12 10.42 12.54
CA GLU A 387 0.98 11.82 12.15
C GLU A 387 1.87 12.16 10.94
N GLN A 388 3.09 11.64 10.89
CA GLN A 388 4.03 11.91 9.79
C GLN A 388 3.62 11.21 8.51
N ASP A 389 3.19 9.95 8.59
CA ASP A 389 2.85 9.10 7.46
C ASP A 389 1.51 9.47 6.81
N ALA A 390 0.52 9.89 7.62
CA ALA A 390 -0.80 10.27 7.15
C ALA A 390 -0.75 11.52 6.24
N ASP A 391 -1.51 11.49 5.15
CA ASP A 391 -1.68 12.63 4.25
C ASP A 391 -2.74 13.60 4.79
N VAL A 392 -3.78 13.06 5.41
CA VAL A 392 -4.86 13.80 6.05
C VAL A 392 -5.07 13.29 7.46
N VAL A 393 -5.20 14.19 8.43
CA VAL A 393 -5.57 13.87 9.83
C VAL A 393 -6.80 14.66 10.19
N MET A 394 -7.84 13.94 10.59
CA MET A 394 -9.12 14.50 11.03
C MET A 394 -9.41 14.12 12.47
N PHE A 395 -9.92 15.06 13.24
CA PHE A 395 -10.45 14.80 14.58
C PHE A 395 -11.95 15.01 14.60
N ILE A 396 -12.65 14.16 15.37
CA ILE A 396 -14.06 14.33 15.66
C ILE A 396 -14.18 14.88 17.06
N TYR A 397 -14.86 16.01 17.19
CA TYR A 397 -15.12 16.68 18.46
C TYR A 397 -16.58 17.06 18.56
N ARG A 398 -17.15 16.89 19.75
CA ARG A 398 -18.52 17.23 20.09
C ARG A 398 -18.53 18.00 21.40
N ASP A 399 -18.88 19.28 21.33
CA ASP A 399 -18.93 20.13 22.51
C ASP A 399 -20.08 19.73 23.45
N ASP A 400 -21.22 19.28 22.92
CA ASP A 400 -22.38 18.84 23.68
C ASP A 400 -22.14 17.59 24.56
N TYR A 401 -21.09 16.84 24.29
CA TYR A 401 -20.67 15.71 25.08
C TYR A 401 -20.04 16.15 26.42
N TYR A 402 -19.24 17.22 26.38
CA TYR A 402 -18.55 17.76 27.57
C TYR A 402 -19.33 18.88 28.24
N ASN A 403 -19.98 19.74 27.50
CA ASN A 403 -20.71 20.90 27.95
C ASN A 403 -22.20 20.77 27.59
N LYS A 404 -23.04 20.50 28.59
CA LYS A 404 -24.50 20.35 28.40
C LYS A 404 -25.22 21.64 28.06
N ASP A 405 -24.61 22.78 28.42
CA ASP A 405 -25.18 24.12 28.22
C ASP A 405 -24.68 24.81 26.96
N THR A 406 -23.99 24.07 26.11
CA THR A 406 -23.46 24.60 24.81
C THR A 406 -24.58 25.03 23.88
N GLU A 407 -24.30 26.05 23.07
CA GLU A 407 -25.15 26.45 21.94
C GLU A 407 -25.03 25.49 20.74
N LEU A 408 -23.98 24.64 20.72
CA LEU A 408 -23.67 23.71 19.63
C LEU A 408 -24.27 22.31 19.86
N LYS A 409 -25.52 22.24 20.36
CA LYS A 409 -26.21 20.97 20.58
C LYS A 409 -26.45 20.22 19.28
N GLY A 410 -26.11 18.91 19.27
CA GLY A 410 -26.26 18.09 18.08
C GLY A 410 -25.31 18.44 16.93
N ILE A 411 -24.28 19.26 17.19
CA ILE A 411 -23.24 19.60 16.21
C ILE A 411 -21.98 18.80 16.52
N SER A 412 -21.44 18.21 15.49
CA SER A 412 -20.13 17.53 15.51
C SER A 412 -19.16 18.29 14.63
N GLU A 413 -18.01 18.61 15.16
CA GLU A 413 -16.92 19.27 14.45
C GLU A 413 -15.96 18.20 13.90
N ILE A 414 -15.74 18.23 12.59
CA ILE A 414 -14.69 17.46 11.91
C ILE A 414 -13.53 18.41 11.68
N ILE A 415 -12.49 18.28 12.51
CA ILE A 415 -11.32 19.15 12.51
C ILE A 415 -10.25 18.55 11.61
N ILE A 416 -10.02 19.13 10.44
CA ILE A 416 -8.91 18.77 9.54
C ILE A 416 -7.65 19.42 10.11
N ALA A 417 -6.89 18.68 10.89
CA ALA A 417 -5.70 19.18 11.59
C ALA A 417 -4.43 19.10 10.74
N LYS A 418 -4.40 18.20 9.75
CA LYS A 418 -3.33 18.04 8.78
C LYS A 418 -3.92 17.69 7.43
N GLN A 419 -3.40 18.32 6.37
CA GLN A 419 -3.69 17.98 4.98
C GLN A 419 -2.47 18.34 4.13
N ARG A 420 -1.93 17.38 3.35
CA ARG A 420 -0.75 17.64 2.51
C ARG A 420 -1.09 18.49 1.28
N ASN A 421 -2.27 18.28 0.70
CA ASN A 421 -2.66 18.84 -0.59
C ASN A 421 -3.88 19.76 -0.48
N GLY A 422 -4.10 20.43 0.66
CA GLY A 422 -5.25 21.32 0.84
C GLY A 422 -5.20 22.08 2.17
N PRO A 423 -6.21 22.92 2.42
CA PRO A 423 -6.28 23.73 3.64
C PRO A 423 -6.72 22.91 4.85
N ILE A 424 -6.18 23.24 6.01
CA ILE A 424 -6.70 22.80 7.30
C ILE A 424 -7.96 23.63 7.68
N GLY A 425 -8.77 23.10 8.58
CA GLY A 425 -9.96 23.82 9.06
C GLY A 425 -10.96 22.91 9.74
N THR A 426 -12.12 23.42 10.05
CA THR A 426 -13.21 22.69 10.71
C THR A 426 -14.43 22.66 9.81
N VAL A 427 -15.07 21.51 9.73
CA VAL A 427 -16.36 21.28 9.09
C VAL A 427 -17.36 20.87 10.17
N ASN A 428 -18.53 21.50 10.17
CA ASN A 428 -19.59 21.20 11.10
C ASN A 428 -20.60 20.27 10.46
N LEU A 429 -20.98 19.20 11.17
CA LEU A 429 -22.00 18.24 10.74
C LEU A 429 -23.06 18.11 11.83
N ALA A 430 -24.31 17.87 11.44
CA ALA A 430 -25.34 17.49 12.38
C ALA A 430 -25.12 16.05 12.87
N TRP A 431 -25.27 15.83 14.16
CA TRP A 431 -25.24 14.51 14.77
C TRP A 431 -26.64 14.07 15.19
N LEU A 432 -27.10 12.96 14.64
CA LEU A 432 -28.41 12.34 14.89
C LEU A 432 -28.19 11.03 15.64
N PRO A 433 -28.20 11.06 16.99
CA PRO A 433 -27.82 9.90 17.80
C PRO A 433 -28.77 8.71 17.64
N GLU A 434 -30.06 8.94 17.38
CA GLU A 434 -31.08 7.92 17.17
C GLU A 434 -30.78 7.01 15.99
N TYR A 435 -30.14 7.56 14.94
CA TYR A 435 -29.76 6.82 13.71
C TYR A 435 -28.27 6.57 13.60
N THR A 436 -27.48 6.97 14.61
CA THR A 436 -26.00 6.99 14.56
C THR A 436 -25.47 7.69 13.30
N LYS A 437 -26.13 8.78 12.89
CA LYS A 437 -25.94 9.44 11.59
C LYS A 437 -25.31 10.82 11.76
N PHE A 438 -24.31 11.08 10.89
CA PHE A 438 -23.85 12.43 10.58
C PHE A 438 -24.59 12.93 9.33
N ALA A 439 -24.98 14.20 9.31
CA ALA A 439 -25.64 14.81 8.19
C ALA A 439 -25.04 16.20 7.88
N ASN A 440 -25.13 16.60 6.62
CA ASN A 440 -24.80 17.96 6.22
C ASN A 440 -25.73 18.96 6.92
N LEU A 441 -25.19 20.11 7.32
CA LEU A 441 -26.00 21.22 7.81
C LEU A 441 -26.60 21.96 6.60
N GLU A 442 -27.85 22.34 6.69
CA GLU A 442 -28.46 23.26 5.73
C GLU A 442 -27.87 24.67 5.95
N HIS A 443 -27.36 25.28 4.88
CA HIS A 443 -26.83 26.65 4.88
C HIS A 443 -27.90 27.64 4.56
#